data_87f7a33beb45da83e1727263dddf9154
#
_entry.id   87f7a33beb45da83e1727263dddf9154
#
_cell.length_a   1.000
_cell.length_b   1.000
_cell.length_c   1.000
_cell.angle_alpha   90.00
_cell.angle_beta   90.00
_cell.angle_gamma   90.00
#
_symmetry.space_group_name_H-M   'P 1'
#
loop_
_entity.id
_entity.type
_entity.pdbx_description
1 polymer ?
#
loop_
_entity_poly.entity_id
_entity_poly.type
_entity_poly.pdbx_seq_one_letter_code
_entity_poly.pdbx_strand_id
1 'polypeptide(L)'
;MRFYTKEECETWLSDLQRRKPDLMPSAHTVRIQYQSEPHRVFFIAHWIASTLTYRKPTLLYITEWGIWPSSENWHLYYRLRETYGDARLLHEAPGHLFLEHESEDLASFLQIAILNGWGGYVLMEADYVNVFFSHDEYIDFFATNSDNLAEVKKELGIDPAKS
;
A
#
# COMPACT_ATOMS: atom_id res chain seq x y z
N MET A 1 -4.49 9.77 -11.22
CA MET A 1 -3.93 8.41 -11.03
C MET A 1 -3.39 7.88 -12.35
N ARG A 2 -2.32 7.08 -12.30
CA ARG A 2 -1.70 6.41 -13.44
C ARG A 2 -1.50 4.94 -13.12
N PHE A 3 -1.74 4.05 -14.10
CA PHE A 3 -1.48 2.62 -13.96
C PHE A 3 -0.14 2.28 -14.59
N TYR A 4 0.72 1.65 -13.82
CA TYR A 4 2.10 1.31 -14.18
C TYR A 4 2.24 -0.17 -14.50
N THR A 5 2.97 -0.47 -15.58
CA THR A 5 3.46 -1.82 -15.85
C THR A 5 4.48 -2.23 -14.79
N LYS A 6 4.87 -3.49 -14.77
CA LYS A 6 5.93 -3.96 -13.87
C LYS A 6 7.24 -3.19 -14.09
N GLU A 7 7.63 -2.99 -15.35
CA GLU A 7 8.85 -2.26 -15.72
C GLU A 7 8.81 -0.79 -15.28
N GLU A 8 7.64 -0.16 -15.38
CA GLU A 8 7.45 1.22 -14.88
C GLU A 8 7.54 1.29 -13.36
N CYS A 9 6.98 0.30 -12.64
CA CYS A 9 7.15 0.18 -11.19
C CYS A 9 8.62 0.00 -10.80
N GLU A 10 9.33 -0.91 -11.46
CA GLU A 10 10.76 -1.17 -11.21
C GLU A 10 11.62 0.06 -11.52
N THR A 11 11.30 0.80 -12.57
CA THR A 11 11.97 2.06 -12.91
C THR A 11 11.73 3.10 -11.83
N TRP A 12 10.48 3.28 -11.42
CA TRP A 12 10.13 4.23 -10.35
C TRP A 12 10.82 3.89 -9.03
N LEU A 13 10.86 2.61 -8.66
CA LEU A 13 11.57 2.11 -7.47
C LEU A 13 13.08 2.34 -7.56
N SER A 14 13.68 2.07 -8.72
CA SER A 14 15.11 2.28 -8.95
C SER A 14 15.48 3.76 -8.86
N ASP A 15 14.64 4.64 -9.38
CA ASP A 15 14.83 6.09 -9.28
C ASP A 15 14.65 6.58 -7.85
N LEU A 16 13.67 6.03 -7.12
CA LEU A 16 13.47 6.32 -5.71
C LEU A 16 14.68 5.86 -4.89
N GLN A 17 15.16 4.65 -5.08
CA GLN A 17 16.30 4.07 -4.38
C GLN A 17 17.62 4.82 -4.70
N ARG A 18 17.79 5.29 -5.94
CA ARG A 18 18.95 6.12 -6.31
C ARG A 18 18.95 7.46 -5.60
N ARG A 19 17.78 8.07 -5.44
CA ARG A 19 17.63 9.35 -4.71
C ARG A 19 17.72 9.16 -3.18
N LYS A 20 17.36 7.97 -2.70
CA LYS A 20 17.25 7.61 -1.28
C LYS A 20 17.73 6.19 -1.03
N PRO A 21 19.05 5.96 -0.97
CA PRO A 21 19.63 4.62 -0.84
C PRO A 21 19.22 3.90 0.45
N ASP A 22 18.85 4.63 1.49
CA ASP A 22 18.50 4.06 2.80
C ASP A 22 17.03 3.62 2.93
N LEU A 23 16.25 3.70 1.86
CA LEU A 23 14.80 3.45 1.91
C LEU A 23 14.43 1.95 1.95
N MET A 24 15.35 1.07 1.56
CA MET A 24 15.13 -0.38 1.52
C MET A 24 16.45 -1.17 1.68
N PRO A 25 16.55 -2.16 2.57
CA PRO A 25 15.63 -2.48 3.66
C PRO A 25 15.82 -1.52 4.83
N SER A 26 14.73 -1.02 5.40
CA SER A 26 14.82 -0.14 6.56
C SER A 26 15.21 -0.90 7.81
N ALA A 27 15.99 -0.23 8.68
CA ALA A 27 16.45 -0.82 9.92
C ALA A 27 15.32 -1.03 10.96
N HIS A 28 14.18 -0.38 10.75
CA HIS A 28 13.08 -0.36 11.72
C HIS A 28 11.77 -0.82 11.08
N THR A 29 11.11 -1.79 11.70
CA THR A 29 9.82 -2.31 11.25
C THR A 29 8.85 -2.46 12.42
N VAL A 30 7.58 -2.19 12.16
CA VAL A 30 6.47 -2.46 13.07
C VAL A 30 5.44 -3.28 12.32
N ARG A 31 5.11 -4.45 12.85
CA ARG A 31 4.07 -5.33 12.32
C ARG A 31 2.78 -5.19 13.10
N ILE A 32 1.68 -5.12 12.37
CA ILE A 32 0.34 -5.28 12.94
C ILE A 32 -0.34 -6.47 12.29
N GLN A 33 -1.07 -7.24 13.12
CA GLN A 33 -2.05 -8.20 12.64
C GLN A 33 -3.39 -7.48 12.50
N TYR A 34 -4.03 -7.63 11.33
CA TYR A 34 -5.41 -7.22 11.17
C TYR A 34 -6.23 -8.49 10.95
N GLN A 35 -7.30 -8.64 11.67
CA GLN A 35 -8.30 -9.65 11.30
C GLN A 35 -9.06 -9.07 10.11
N SER A 36 -9.39 -9.88 9.11
CA SER A 36 -10.10 -9.42 7.89
C SER A 36 -11.51 -8.86 8.17
N GLU A 37 -11.65 -8.10 9.24
CA GLU A 37 -12.86 -7.38 9.59
C GLU A 37 -12.98 -6.12 8.71
N PRO A 38 -14.05 -5.99 7.90
CA PRO A 38 -14.16 -4.92 6.92
C PRO A 38 -13.98 -3.51 7.49
N HIS A 39 -14.50 -3.24 8.69
CA HIS A 39 -14.37 -1.94 9.34
C HIS A 39 -12.92 -1.62 9.75
N ARG A 40 -12.15 -2.62 10.15
CA ARG A 40 -10.74 -2.46 10.51
C ARG A 40 -9.88 -2.25 9.28
N VAL A 41 -10.14 -2.99 8.21
CA VAL A 41 -9.47 -2.80 6.91
C VAL A 41 -9.77 -1.41 6.37
N PHE A 42 -11.04 -0.96 6.43
CA PHE A 42 -11.42 0.40 6.05
C PHE A 42 -10.62 1.44 6.83
N PHE A 43 -10.60 1.34 8.16
CA PHE A 43 -9.85 2.28 9.00
C PHE A 43 -8.37 2.34 8.64
N ILE A 44 -7.71 1.18 8.51
CA ILE A 44 -6.28 1.09 8.21
C ILE A 44 -5.99 1.68 6.82
N ALA A 45 -6.76 1.32 5.80
CA ALA A 45 -6.57 1.82 4.44
C ALA A 45 -6.72 3.35 4.37
N HIS A 46 -7.76 3.91 5.01
CA HIS A 46 -7.96 5.35 5.06
C HIS A 46 -6.90 6.06 5.89
N TRP A 47 -6.47 5.48 7.01
CA TRP A 47 -5.39 6.04 7.81
C TRP A 47 -4.07 6.08 7.04
N ILE A 48 -3.69 4.99 6.36
CA ILE A 48 -2.50 4.97 5.49
C ILE A 48 -2.61 6.08 4.43
N ALA A 49 -3.72 6.14 3.72
CA ALA A 49 -3.91 7.09 2.62
C ALA A 49 -3.94 8.56 3.09
N SER A 50 -4.58 8.86 4.21
CA SER A 50 -4.73 10.24 4.69
C SER A 50 -3.53 10.76 5.49
N THR A 51 -2.84 9.86 6.21
CA THR A 51 -1.77 10.26 7.13
C THR A 51 -0.39 10.09 6.51
N LEU A 52 -0.11 8.89 5.97
CA LEU A 52 1.23 8.60 5.46
C LEU A 52 1.48 9.19 4.08
N THR A 53 0.45 9.23 3.22
CA THR A 53 0.62 9.65 1.82
C THR A 53 0.27 11.12 1.57
N TYR A 54 -0.03 11.85 2.64
CA TYR A 54 -0.47 13.23 2.55
C TYR A 54 0.49 14.10 1.73
N ARG A 55 -0.02 14.67 0.64
CA ARG A 55 0.68 15.58 -0.28
C ARG A 55 1.92 15.01 -0.98
N LYS A 56 1.93 13.71 -1.29
CA LYS A 56 3.06 13.10 -2.00
C LYS A 56 2.60 12.06 -3.01
N PRO A 57 3.31 11.95 -4.16
CA PRO A 57 3.08 10.85 -5.08
C PRO A 57 3.33 9.52 -4.37
N THR A 58 2.39 8.59 -4.52
CA THR A 58 2.41 7.30 -3.83
C THR A 58 2.15 6.19 -4.81
N LEU A 59 3.01 5.18 -4.82
CA LEU A 59 2.86 3.97 -5.61
C LEU A 59 2.24 2.86 -4.77
N LEU A 60 1.03 2.44 -5.12
CA LEU A 60 0.47 1.16 -4.70
C LEU A 60 0.91 0.11 -5.71
N TYR A 61 1.76 -0.83 -5.30
CA TYR A 61 2.29 -1.89 -6.12
C TYR A 61 1.83 -3.25 -5.61
N ILE A 62 0.89 -3.88 -6.32
CA ILE A 62 0.36 -5.19 -5.97
C ILE A 62 1.28 -6.25 -6.57
N THR A 63 1.84 -7.10 -5.73
CA THR A 63 2.82 -8.12 -6.12
C THR A 63 2.29 -9.54 -5.98
N GLU A 64 1.27 -9.74 -5.15
CA GLU A 64 0.67 -11.03 -4.87
C GLU A 64 -0.85 -10.94 -5.03
N TRP A 65 -1.38 -11.62 -6.03
CA TRP A 65 -2.81 -11.72 -6.30
C TRP A 65 -3.13 -13.13 -6.82
N GLY A 66 -4.34 -13.59 -6.57
CA GLY A 66 -4.79 -14.89 -7.09
C GLY A 66 -4.47 -16.09 -6.22
N ILE A 67 -3.97 -15.87 -5.00
CA ILE A 67 -3.82 -16.93 -3.97
C ILE A 67 -5.22 -17.48 -3.60
N TRP A 68 -6.20 -16.59 -3.53
CA TRP A 68 -7.60 -16.91 -3.32
C TRP A 68 -8.44 -16.42 -4.51
N PRO A 69 -8.57 -17.18 -5.59
CA PRO A 69 -9.29 -16.72 -6.76
C PRO A 69 -10.78 -16.58 -6.44
N SER A 70 -11.24 -15.34 -6.34
CA SER A 70 -12.65 -14.99 -6.29
C SER A 70 -12.97 -14.16 -7.52
N SER A 71 -13.77 -14.71 -8.43
CA SER A 71 -14.16 -14.01 -9.65
C SER A 71 -14.94 -12.72 -9.37
N GLU A 72 -15.69 -12.67 -8.26
CA GLU A 72 -16.47 -11.50 -7.85
C GLU A 72 -15.57 -10.32 -7.46
N ASN A 73 -14.52 -10.59 -6.70
CA ASN A 73 -13.56 -9.57 -6.25
C ASN A 73 -12.82 -8.95 -7.44
N TRP A 74 -12.44 -9.76 -8.42
CA TRP A 74 -11.79 -9.30 -9.63
C TRP A 74 -12.69 -8.33 -10.41
N HIS A 75 -13.99 -8.62 -10.53
CA HIS A 75 -14.93 -7.77 -11.24
C HIS A 75 -15.04 -6.37 -10.62
N LEU A 76 -15.10 -6.27 -9.29
CA LEU A 76 -15.16 -4.98 -8.60
C LEU A 76 -13.91 -4.15 -8.88
N TYR A 77 -12.74 -4.78 -8.74
CA TYR A 77 -11.45 -4.12 -8.93
C TYR A 77 -11.27 -3.61 -10.37
N TYR A 78 -11.57 -4.45 -11.36
CA TYR A 78 -11.46 -4.05 -12.77
C TYR A 78 -12.47 -2.98 -13.15
N ARG A 79 -13.70 -3.03 -12.66
CA ARG A 79 -14.66 -1.94 -12.87
C ARG A 79 -14.17 -0.62 -12.28
N LEU A 80 -13.55 -0.66 -11.10
CA LEU A 80 -12.96 0.54 -10.51
C LEU A 80 -11.83 1.07 -11.41
N ARG A 81 -10.93 0.23 -11.91
CA ARG A 81 -9.87 0.64 -12.85
C ARG A 81 -10.41 1.24 -14.14
N GLU A 82 -11.44 0.64 -14.72
CA GLU A 82 -12.10 1.13 -15.92
C GLU A 82 -12.65 2.55 -15.76
N THR A 83 -13.13 2.93 -14.57
CA THR A 83 -13.59 4.31 -14.33
C THR A 83 -12.47 5.34 -14.44
N TYR A 84 -11.22 4.91 -14.30
CA TYR A 84 -10.03 5.73 -14.50
C TYR A 84 -9.36 5.50 -15.87
N GLY A 85 -10.04 4.78 -16.76
CA GLY A 85 -9.61 4.59 -18.15
C GLY A 85 -8.59 3.46 -18.38
N ASP A 86 -8.41 2.53 -17.43
CA ASP A 86 -7.50 1.39 -17.58
C ASP A 86 -8.26 0.06 -17.61
N ALA A 87 -8.21 -0.64 -18.73
CA ALA A 87 -8.81 -1.96 -18.94
C ALA A 87 -7.77 -3.10 -18.94
N ARG A 88 -6.48 -2.80 -18.70
CA ARG A 88 -5.42 -3.82 -18.66
C ARG A 88 -5.59 -4.75 -17.48
N LEU A 89 -5.12 -5.97 -17.61
CA LEU A 89 -5.12 -6.94 -16.52
C LEU A 89 -4.11 -6.54 -15.43
N LEU A 90 -4.32 -7.01 -14.22
CA LEU A 90 -3.46 -6.65 -13.08
C LEU A 90 -2.00 -7.09 -13.29
N HIS A 91 -1.77 -8.23 -13.94
CA HIS A 91 -0.41 -8.67 -14.26
C HIS A 91 0.29 -7.83 -15.34
N GLU A 92 -0.48 -7.09 -16.16
CA GLU A 92 0.07 -6.17 -17.16
C GLU A 92 0.39 -4.80 -16.56
N ALA A 93 -0.45 -4.36 -15.61
CA ALA A 93 -0.29 -3.09 -14.93
C ALA A 93 -0.57 -3.21 -13.42
N PRO A 94 0.35 -3.79 -12.64
CA PRO A 94 0.16 -4.04 -11.21
C PRO A 94 0.36 -2.78 -10.35
N GLY A 95 0.93 -1.72 -10.89
CA GLY A 95 1.21 -0.48 -10.18
C GLY A 95 0.14 0.58 -10.39
N HIS A 96 -0.13 1.35 -9.34
CA HIS A 96 -1.07 2.46 -9.35
C HIS A 96 -0.39 3.66 -8.70
N LEU A 97 0.02 4.65 -9.51
CA LEU A 97 0.61 5.88 -9.01
C LEU A 97 -0.50 6.90 -8.74
N PHE A 98 -0.66 7.24 -7.48
CA PHE A 98 -1.56 8.28 -7.00
C PHE A 98 -0.83 9.60 -6.82
N LEU A 99 -1.50 10.71 -7.14
CA LEU A 99 -1.01 12.06 -6.93
C LEU A 99 -1.50 12.60 -5.58
N GLU A 100 -1.01 13.77 -5.20
CA GLU A 100 -1.24 14.39 -3.89
C GLU A 100 -2.72 14.55 -3.46
N HIS A 101 -3.62 14.65 -4.42
CA HIS A 101 -5.06 14.88 -4.20
C HIS A 101 -5.92 13.63 -4.37
N GLU A 102 -5.30 12.45 -4.57
CA GLU A 102 -5.97 11.19 -4.88
C GLU A 102 -5.92 10.21 -3.68
N SER A 103 -5.86 10.73 -2.45
CA SER A 103 -5.77 9.89 -1.24
C SER A 103 -7.01 9.00 -1.03
N GLU A 104 -8.21 9.48 -1.37
CA GLU A 104 -9.44 8.69 -1.25
C GLU A 104 -9.47 7.54 -2.26
N ASP A 105 -8.92 7.78 -3.46
CA ASP A 105 -8.77 6.75 -4.46
C ASP A 105 -7.78 5.68 -3.99
N LEU A 106 -6.62 6.10 -3.46
CA LEU A 106 -5.65 5.18 -2.85
C LEU A 106 -6.29 4.36 -1.73
N ALA A 107 -7.05 4.98 -0.83
CA ALA A 107 -7.75 4.28 0.24
C ALA A 107 -8.68 3.20 -0.31
N SER A 108 -9.45 3.51 -1.35
CA SER A 108 -10.39 2.60 -1.99
C SER A 108 -9.68 1.41 -2.64
N PHE A 109 -8.62 1.66 -3.42
CA PHE A 109 -7.84 0.59 -4.05
C PHE A 109 -7.13 -0.29 -3.04
N LEU A 110 -6.53 0.29 -2.01
CA LEU A 110 -5.84 -0.43 -0.94
C LEU A 110 -6.82 -1.28 -0.13
N GLN A 111 -7.98 -0.74 0.23
CA GLN A 111 -9.03 -1.48 0.93
C GLN A 111 -9.48 -2.70 0.15
N ILE A 112 -9.74 -2.54 -1.17
CA ILE A 112 -10.15 -3.67 -2.02
C ILE A 112 -9.02 -4.70 -2.09
N ALA A 113 -7.77 -4.30 -2.27
CA ALA A 113 -6.63 -5.21 -2.32
C ALA A 113 -6.50 -6.04 -1.03
N ILE A 114 -6.59 -5.40 0.13
CA ILE A 114 -6.51 -6.08 1.43
C ILE A 114 -7.71 -7.03 1.63
N LEU A 115 -8.94 -6.59 1.33
CA LEU A 115 -10.14 -7.42 1.47
C LEU A 115 -10.15 -8.62 0.52
N ASN A 116 -9.45 -8.52 -0.61
CA ASN A 116 -9.29 -9.62 -1.55
C ASN A 116 -8.16 -10.60 -1.15
N GLY A 117 -7.48 -10.37 -0.02
CA GLY A 117 -6.34 -11.17 0.42
C GLY A 117 -5.15 -11.07 -0.54
N TRP A 118 -4.94 -9.89 -1.13
CA TRP A 118 -3.76 -9.63 -1.95
C TRP A 118 -2.60 -9.10 -1.12
N GLY A 119 -1.38 -9.18 -1.67
CA GLY A 119 -0.17 -8.66 -1.06
C GLY A 119 0.51 -7.62 -1.95
N GLY A 120 1.19 -6.67 -1.32
CA GLY A 120 1.88 -5.62 -2.06
C GLY A 120 2.42 -4.50 -1.16
N TYR A 121 2.78 -3.41 -1.80
CA TYR A 121 3.45 -2.28 -1.16
C TYR A 121 2.71 -0.97 -1.39
N VAL A 122 2.73 -0.10 -0.39
CA VAL A 122 2.44 1.33 -0.51
C VAL A 122 3.75 2.07 -0.30
N LEU A 123 4.26 2.68 -1.35
CA LEU A 123 5.60 3.28 -1.40
C LEU A 123 5.49 4.76 -1.70
N MET A 124 6.16 5.57 -0.90
CA MET A 124 6.10 7.02 -0.98
C MET A 124 7.43 7.63 -1.39
N GLU A 125 7.39 8.73 -2.11
CA GLU A 125 8.58 9.48 -2.48
C GLU A 125 9.27 10.18 -1.29
N ALA A 126 8.68 10.11 -0.10
CA ALA A 126 9.16 10.76 1.12
C ALA A 126 9.92 9.83 2.07
N ASP A 127 10.75 10.45 2.93
CA ASP A 127 11.53 9.78 3.99
C ASP A 127 10.68 9.41 5.21
N TYR A 128 9.45 8.92 5.02
CA TYR A 128 8.56 8.75 6.16
C TYR A 128 8.39 7.28 6.51
N VAL A 129 7.36 6.65 6.04
CA VAL A 129 7.03 5.25 6.33
C VAL A 129 6.54 4.60 5.06
N ASN A 130 7.13 3.48 4.67
CA ASN A 130 6.58 2.62 3.63
C ASN A 130 5.79 1.47 4.25
N VAL A 131 4.92 0.86 3.47
CA VAL A 131 4.00 -0.16 3.95
C VAL A 131 4.08 -1.39 3.07
N PHE A 132 4.16 -2.57 3.69
CA PHE A 132 3.89 -3.84 3.05
C PHE A 132 2.62 -4.44 3.64
N PHE A 133 1.68 -4.84 2.83
CA PHE A 133 0.49 -5.58 3.25
C PHE A 133 0.52 -6.98 2.67
N SER A 134 0.16 -7.96 3.50
CA SER A 134 0.28 -9.38 3.17
C SER A 134 -1.08 -10.06 3.12
N HIS A 135 -1.21 -11.05 2.24
CA HIS A 135 -2.34 -11.97 2.23
C HIS A 135 -2.49 -12.81 3.53
N ASP A 136 -1.43 -12.87 4.35
CA ASP A 136 -1.42 -13.52 5.67
C ASP A 136 -1.97 -12.62 6.80
N GLU A 137 -2.77 -11.62 6.45
CA GLU A 137 -3.47 -10.72 7.39
C GLU A 137 -2.55 -9.90 8.29
N TYR A 138 -1.38 -9.50 7.81
CA TYR A 138 -0.54 -8.55 8.53
C TYR A 138 -0.09 -7.39 7.63
N ILE A 139 0.26 -6.28 8.29
CA ILE A 139 0.85 -5.11 7.64
C ILE A 139 2.15 -4.76 8.37
N ASP A 140 3.22 -4.60 7.61
CA ASP A 140 4.50 -4.10 8.07
C ASP A 140 4.65 -2.63 7.68
N PHE A 141 4.92 -1.80 8.66
CA PHE A 141 5.33 -0.42 8.48
C PHE A 141 6.84 -0.36 8.67
N PHE A 142 7.56 0.19 7.71
CA PHE A 142 9.02 0.27 7.77
C PHE A 142 9.51 1.68 7.45
N ALA A 143 10.49 2.13 8.21
CA ALA A 143 11.08 3.45 8.11
C ALA A 143 12.58 3.44 8.39
N THR A 144 13.30 4.43 7.86
CA THR A 144 14.71 4.66 8.16
C THR A 144 14.92 5.22 9.58
N ASN A 145 13.92 5.94 10.10
CA ASN A 145 13.94 6.52 11.46
C ASN A 145 12.87 5.86 12.35
N SER A 146 13.30 5.41 13.54
CA SER A 146 12.42 4.81 14.55
C SER A 146 11.32 5.76 15.05
N ASP A 147 11.58 7.07 15.06
CA ASP A 147 10.61 8.07 15.52
C ASP A 147 9.36 8.11 14.66
N ASN A 148 9.52 7.90 13.34
CA ASN A 148 8.39 7.80 12.41
C ASN A 148 7.48 6.60 12.75
N LEU A 149 8.05 5.50 13.23
CA LEU A 149 7.27 4.33 13.65
C LEU A 149 6.64 4.50 15.04
N ALA A 150 7.16 5.39 15.88
CA ALA A 150 6.54 5.71 17.17
C ALA A 150 5.16 6.36 16.96
N GLU A 151 5.04 7.24 15.96
CA GLU A 151 3.76 7.84 15.57
C GLU A 151 2.77 6.79 15.05
N VAL A 152 3.24 5.88 14.17
CA VAL A 152 2.44 4.74 13.68
C VAL A 152 1.88 3.91 14.83
N LYS A 153 2.73 3.55 15.81
CA LYS A 153 2.31 2.78 16.99
C LYS A 153 1.24 3.50 17.80
N LYS A 154 1.45 4.79 18.04
CA LYS A 154 0.51 5.62 18.80
C LYS A 154 -0.86 5.71 18.14
N GLU A 155 -0.89 6.04 16.85
CA GLU A 155 -2.14 6.25 16.10
C GLU A 155 -2.91 4.95 15.87
N LEU A 156 -2.21 3.83 15.64
CA LEU A 156 -2.83 2.52 15.47
C LEU A 156 -3.09 1.78 16.79
N GLY A 157 -2.78 2.40 17.93
CA GLY A 157 -3.01 1.81 19.26
C GLY A 157 -2.20 0.56 19.52
N ILE A 158 -0.98 0.47 18.98
CA ILE A 158 -0.09 -0.67 19.17
C ILE A 158 0.60 -0.52 20.53
N ASP A 159 0.18 -1.33 21.48
CA ASP A 159 0.78 -1.33 22.84
C ASP A 159 2.20 -1.90 22.79
N PRO A 160 3.24 -1.12 23.18
CA PRO A 160 4.62 -1.59 23.19
C PRO A 160 4.87 -2.76 24.16
N ALA A 161 3.92 -3.05 25.07
CA ALA A 161 4.03 -4.13 26.06
C ALA A 161 3.51 -5.49 25.53
N LYS A 162 2.97 -5.55 24.31
CA LYS A 162 2.40 -6.77 23.70
C LYS A 162 3.10 -7.24 22.43
N SER A 163 4.27 -6.70 22.13
CA SER A 163 5.07 -7.06 20.95
C SER A 163 6.15 -8.06 21.29
#